data_d709464ed3a1d5959090eff16e663900
#
_entry.id   d709464ed3a1d5959090eff16e663900
#
_cell.length_a   1.000
_cell.length_b   1.000
_cell.length_c   1.000
_cell.angle_alpha   90.00
_cell.angle_beta   90.00
_cell.angle_gamma   90.00
#
_symmetry.space_group_name_H-M   'P 1'
#
loop_
_entity.id
_entity.type
_entity.pdbx_description
1 polymer ?
#
loop_
_entity_poly.entity_id
_entity_poly.type
_entity_poly.pdbx_seq_one_letter_code
_entity_poly.pdbx_strand_id
1 'polypeptide(L)'
;RKTMDDMGYDYMVFGDFHFKDDLQYEDAIPMFKRLQALADELNLAFGVKITNTFPVDVTRNELPSEEMYMSGKSLYPLSISLAAKLSREFDGKLRISYSGGADAFNIDRIVGCGIWPVTVATTILKPGGYQRLQQMADSLEAMGVGEFKGIDVAALNKLAEDAITDAHHVKPAKLPASRKSNETVPLLDCYTAPCQDGCPIHQEIPTYVALAGEGKYEEALKVILNRNA
;
A
#
# COMPACT_ATOMS: atom_id res chain seq x y z
N ARG A 1 -2.99 15.49 7.18
CA ARG A 1 -1.92 16.32 6.64
C ARG A 1 -0.69 16.28 7.53
N LYS A 2 -0.79 16.69 8.80
CA LYS A 2 0.35 16.78 9.73
C LYS A 2 1.23 15.52 9.74
N THR A 3 0.65 14.33 9.87
CA THR A 3 1.39 13.05 9.86
C THR A 3 2.22 12.88 8.60
N MET A 4 1.68 13.26 7.44
CA MET A 4 2.40 13.14 6.16
C MET A 4 3.53 14.15 6.04
N ASP A 5 3.31 15.38 6.51
CA ASP A 5 4.33 16.42 6.54
C ASP A 5 5.48 16.01 7.49
N ASP A 6 5.16 15.49 8.68
CA ASP A 6 6.13 14.98 9.65
C ASP A 6 6.98 13.81 9.09
N MET A 7 6.44 13.05 8.14
CA MET A 7 7.12 11.95 7.45
C MET A 7 7.89 12.38 6.18
N GLY A 8 7.92 13.66 5.85
CA GLY A 8 8.60 14.18 4.67
C GLY A 8 7.82 14.07 3.35
N TYR A 9 6.50 13.87 3.41
CA TYR A 9 5.61 13.87 2.24
C TYR A 9 5.05 15.27 1.95
N ASP A 10 5.83 16.31 2.15
CA ASP A 10 5.49 17.72 1.91
C ASP A 10 5.14 18.03 0.46
N TYR A 11 5.63 17.21 -0.47
CA TYR A 11 5.34 17.30 -1.90
C TYR A 11 3.96 16.76 -2.32
N MET A 12 3.22 16.11 -1.40
CA MET A 12 1.89 15.58 -1.69
C MET A 12 0.82 16.60 -1.35
N VAL A 13 -0.06 16.88 -2.30
CA VAL A 13 -1.19 17.78 -2.11
C VAL A 13 -2.47 16.98 -1.92
N PHE A 14 -3.16 17.22 -0.83
CA PHE A 14 -4.46 16.64 -0.50
C PHE A 14 -5.52 17.74 -0.62
N GLY A 15 -6.20 17.80 -1.75
CA GLY A 15 -7.25 18.78 -1.97
C GLY A 15 -8.43 18.59 -1.02
N ASP A 16 -8.88 19.65 -0.38
CA ASP A 16 -9.99 19.58 0.59
C ASP A 16 -11.28 19.03 -0.05
N PHE A 17 -11.47 19.26 -1.36
CA PHE A 17 -12.64 18.80 -2.08
C PHE A 17 -12.78 17.27 -2.14
N HIS A 18 -11.68 16.54 -2.01
CA HIS A 18 -11.71 15.08 -1.95
C HIS A 18 -12.37 14.53 -0.68
N PHE A 19 -12.39 15.31 0.39
CA PHE A 19 -12.79 14.83 1.73
C PHE A 19 -13.99 15.55 2.32
N LYS A 20 -14.42 16.67 1.71
CA LYS A 20 -15.47 17.52 2.28
C LYS A 20 -16.84 16.84 2.43
N ASP A 21 -17.12 15.87 1.54
CA ASP A 21 -18.38 15.14 1.51
C ASP A 21 -18.24 13.74 2.15
N ASP A 22 -17.06 13.39 2.66
CA ASP A 22 -16.82 12.14 3.38
C ASP A 22 -17.38 12.19 4.80
N LEU A 23 -17.68 11.01 5.36
CA LEU A 23 -18.10 10.87 6.74
C LEU A 23 -17.03 11.43 7.69
N GLN A 24 -17.37 12.50 8.38
CA GLN A 24 -16.47 13.14 9.33
C GLN A 24 -16.32 12.28 10.61
N TYR A 25 -15.16 12.34 11.24
CA TYR A 25 -14.85 11.52 12.41
C TYR A 25 -15.84 11.77 13.56
N GLU A 26 -16.19 13.03 13.78
CA GLU A 26 -17.11 13.48 14.84
C GLU A 26 -18.53 12.94 14.66
N ASP A 27 -18.96 12.73 13.41
CA ASP A 27 -20.25 12.14 13.06
C ASP A 27 -20.20 10.61 13.09
N ALA A 28 -19.05 10.03 12.71
CA ALA A 28 -18.85 8.58 12.71
C ALA A 28 -18.94 7.96 14.10
N ILE A 29 -18.35 8.61 15.11
CA ILE A 29 -18.28 8.03 16.47
C ILE A 29 -19.66 7.80 17.10
N PRO A 30 -20.59 8.78 17.15
CA PRO A 30 -21.94 8.53 17.67
C PRO A 30 -22.69 7.48 16.87
N MET A 31 -22.52 7.47 15.55
CA MET A 31 -23.14 6.47 14.68
C MET A 31 -22.64 5.05 15.00
N PHE A 32 -21.33 4.86 15.13
CA PHE A 32 -20.75 3.55 15.44
C PHE A 32 -21.14 3.09 16.85
N LYS A 33 -21.22 3.98 17.83
CA LYS A 33 -21.71 3.67 19.19
C LYS A 33 -23.14 3.15 19.16
N ARG A 34 -24.01 3.77 18.37
CA ARG A 34 -25.40 3.30 18.18
C ARG A 34 -25.48 1.95 17.49
N LEU A 35 -24.69 1.74 16.45
CA LEU A 35 -24.64 0.46 15.72
C LEU A 35 -24.08 -0.66 16.60
N GLN A 36 -23.04 -0.38 17.38
CA GLN A 36 -22.49 -1.35 18.34
C GLN A 36 -23.54 -1.75 19.39
N ALA A 37 -24.26 -0.76 19.99
CA ALA A 37 -25.29 -1.04 20.96
C ALA A 37 -26.41 -1.91 20.38
N LEU A 38 -26.86 -1.60 19.15
CA LEU A 38 -27.88 -2.39 18.46
C LEU A 38 -27.36 -3.82 18.17
N ALA A 39 -26.12 -3.96 17.75
CA ALA A 39 -25.54 -5.28 17.52
C ALA A 39 -25.47 -6.10 18.80
N ASP A 40 -25.09 -5.48 19.92
CA ASP A 40 -25.05 -6.14 21.23
C ASP A 40 -26.47 -6.60 21.67
N GLU A 41 -27.51 -5.78 21.47
CA GLU A 41 -28.92 -6.12 21.75
C GLU A 41 -29.37 -7.33 20.91
N LEU A 42 -28.94 -7.42 19.64
CA LEU A 42 -29.30 -8.46 18.71
C LEU A 42 -28.37 -9.69 18.77
N ASN A 43 -27.37 -9.68 19.65
CA ASN A 43 -26.33 -10.69 19.72
C ASN A 43 -25.60 -10.90 18.38
N LEU A 44 -25.29 -9.80 17.69
CA LEU A 44 -24.56 -9.75 16.43
C LEU A 44 -23.20 -9.13 16.64
N ALA A 45 -22.26 -9.44 15.74
CA ALA A 45 -20.97 -8.76 15.70
C ALA A 45 -21.03 -7.52 14.80
N PHE A 46 -20.59 -6.36 15.32
CA PHE A 46 -20.38 -5.16 14.54
C PHE A 46 -18.88 -4.85 14.42
N GLY A 47 -18.48 -4.27 13.32
CA GLY A 47 -17.12 -3.83 13.09
C GLY A 47 -17.03 -2.87 11.91
N VAL A 48 -15.87 -2.23 11.78
CA VAL A 48 -15.60 -1.27 10.71
C VAL A 48 -14.40 -1.72 9.88
N LYS A 49 -14.41 -1.39 8.60
CA LYS A 49 -13.24 -1.57 7.73
C LYS A 49 -12.58 -0.22 7.46
N ILE A 50 -11.28 -0.16 7.68
CA ILE A 50 -10.40 0.97 7.39
C ILE A 50 -9.16 0.47 6.64
N THR A 51 -8.55 1.24 5.74
CA THR A 51 -8.96 2.42 5.00
C THR A 51 -8.95 2.11 3.51
N ASN A 52 -9.58 2.97 2.69
CA ASN A 52 -9.35 2.95 1.25
C ASN A 52 -8.08 3.74 0.91
N THR A 53 -7.70 3.73 -0.38
CA THR A 53 -6.67 4.61 -0.93
C THR A 53 -7.09 6.07 -0.78
N PHE A 54 -6.11 6.97 -0.56
CA PHE A 54 -6.37 8.40 -0.46
C PHE A 54 -6.13 9.09 -1.79
N PRO A 55 -7.07 9.91 -2.27
CA PRO A 55 -6.85 10.76 -3.43
C PRO A 55 -5.82 11.83 -3.11
N VAL A 56 -4.97 12.12 -4.09
CA VAL A 56 -3.88 13.10 -4.04
C VAL A 56 -3.86 13.82 -5.37
N ASP A 57 -3.70 15.14 -5.35
CA ASP A 57 -3.66 15.94 -6.55
C ASP A 57 -2.41 15.63 -7.39
N VAL A 58 -2.58 15.54 -8.70
CA VAL A 58 -1.47 15.47 -9.65
C VAL A 58 -0.94 16.90 -9.87
N THR A 59 0.25 17.18 -9.37
CA THR A 59 0.84 18.52 -9.39
C THR A 59 2.05 18.64 -10.32
N ARG A 60 2.61 17.51 -10.78
CA ARG A 60 3.84 17.45 -11.57
C ARG A 60 3.70 16.60 -12.84
N ASN A 61 2.49 16.48 -13.37
CA ASN A 61 2.16 15.64 -14.54
C ASN A 61 2.61 14.17 -14.40
N GLU A 62 2.51 13.62 -13.20
CA GLU A 62 2.83 12.21 -12.91
C GLU A 62 1.91 11.24 -13.66
N LEU A 63 0.66 11.64 -13.89
CA LEU A 63 -0.37 10.90 -14.62
C LEU A 63 -1.16 11.85 -15.53
N PRO A 64 -1.80 11.35 -16.58
CA PRO A 64 -2.70 12.14 -17.44
C PRO A 64 -4.10 12.31 -16.79
N SER A 65 -4.14 12.67 -15.53
CA SER A 65 -5.36 12.90 -14.74
C SER A 65 -5.10 14.00 -13.72
N GLU A 66 -6.16 14.59 -13.16
CA GLU A 66 -6.04 15.61 -12.13
C GLU A 66 -5.74 15.03 -10.75
N GLU A 67 -6.06 13.75 -10.54
CA GLU A 67 -5.85 13.07 -9.29
C GLU A 67 -5.15 11.71 -9.47
N MET A 68 -4.51 11.25 -8.41
CA MET A 68 -3.95 9.92 -8.26
C MET A 68 -4.26 9.39 -6.86
N TYR A 69 -3.97 8.11 -6.59
CA TYR A 69 -4.30 7.48 -5.32
C TYR A 69 -3.04 7.05 -4.56
N MET A 70 -2.91 7.54 -3.34
CA MET A 70 -1.90 7.05 -2.40
C MET A 70 -2.30 5.69 -1.85
N SER A 71 -1.40 4.72 -1.96
CA SER A 71 -1.61 3.35 -1.49
C SER A 71 -0.32 2.69 -0.99
N GLY A 72 -0.45 1.50 -0.43
CA GLY A 72 0.67 0.69 0.04
C GLY A 72 1.35 1.29 1.27
N LYS A 73 2.65 1.11 1.39
CA LYS A 73 3.41 1.40 2.61
C LYS A 73 3.30 2.83 3.14
N SER A 74 3.08 3.81 2.27
CA SER A 74 2.88 5.21 2.68
C SER A 74 1.51 5.47 3.33
N LEU A 75 0.52 4.63 3.04
CA LEU A 75 -0.80 4.72 3.66
C LEU A 75 -0.83 4.13 5.07
N TYR A 76 0.09 3.22 5.39
CA TYR A 76 0.12 2.50 6.67
C TYR A 76 0.10 3.43 7.90
N PRO A 77 0.94 4.48 8.00
CA PRO A 77 0.93 5.36 9.18
C PRO A 77 -0.40 6.06 9.41
N LEU A 78 -1.11 6.43 8.34
CA LEU A 78 -2.43 7.04 8.46
C LEU A 78 -3.48 6.03 8.92
N SER A 79 -3.48 4.85 8.30
CA SER A 79 -4.46 3.80 8.60
C SER A 79 -4.29 3.26 10.01
N ILE A 80 -3.05 3.02 10.46
CA ILE A 80 -2.80 2.51 11.81
C ILE A 80 -3.07 3.57 12.88
N SER A 81 -2.81 4.84 12.59
CA SER A 81 -3.16 5.96 13.48
C SER A 81 -4.68 6.11 13.64
N LEU A 82 -5.44 5.92 12.56
CA LEU A 82 -6.91 5.90 12.62
C LEU A 82 -7.42 4.71 13.43
N ALA A 83 -6.83 3.51 13.22
CA ALA A 83 -7.14 2.33 14.02
C ALA A 83 -6.92 2.58 15.52
N ALA A 84 -5.78 3.18 15.88
CA ALA A 84 -5.46 3.52 17.26
C ALA A 84 -6.45 4.55 17.84
N LYS A 85 -6.85 5.56 17.05
CA LYS A 85 -7.83 6.57 17.46
C LYS A 85 -9.19 5.92 17.74
N LEU A 86 -9.68 5.08 16.84
CA LEU A 86 -10.94 4.35 17.01
C LEU A 86 -10.87 3.38 18.19
N SER A 87 -9.79 2.66 18.37
CA SER A 87 -9.64 1.72 19.49
C SER A 87 -9.70 2.41 20.85
N ARG A 88 -9.15 3.61 20.99
CA ARG A 88 -9.28 4.41 22.21
C ARG A 88 -10.73 4.82 22.49
N GLU A 89 -11.47 5.25 21.46
CA GLU A 89 -12.88 5.68 21.58
C GLU A 89 -13.82 4.55 22.03
N PHE A 90 -13.45 3.31 21.76
CA PHE A 90 -14.27 2.13 22.02
C PHE A 90 -13.63 1.16 23.03
N ASP A 91 -12.62 1.58 23.77
CA ASP A 91 -11.90 0.75 24.76
C ASP A 91 -11.47 -0.62 24.19
N GLY A 92 -11.05 -0.65 22.94
CA GLY A 92 -10.64 -1.86 22.22
C GLY A 92 -11.78 -2.81 21.83
N LYS A 93 -13.03 -2.47 22.09
CA LYS A 93 -14.19 -3.37 21.83
C LYS A 93 -14.67 -3.37 20.38
N LEU A 94 -14.43 -2.30 19.64
CA LEU A 94 -14.81 -2.20 18.23
C LEU A 94 -13.92 -3.11 17.39
N ARG A 95 -14.53 -4.02 16.63
CA ARG A 95 -13.82 -4.83 15.63
C ARG A 95 -13.35 -3.97 14.48
N ILE A 96 -12.09 -4.13 14.10
CA ILE A 96 -11.50 -3.43 12.96
C ILE A 96 -11.02 -4.46 11.95
N SER A 97 -11.56 -4.37 10.72
CA SER A 97 -10.98 -5.00 9.54
C SER A 97 -10.00 -3.99 8.92
N TYR A 98 -8.75 -4.38 8.76
CA TYR A 98 -7.69 -3.48 8.36
C TYR A 98 -7.37 -3.57 6.87
N SER A 99 -7.23 -2.43 6.24
CA SER A 99 -6.70 -2.25 4.89
C SER A 99 -5.89 -0.96 4.86
N GLY A 100 -4.76 -0.95 4.19
CA GLY A 100 -3.92 0.25 4.06
C GLY A 100 -2.47 0.01 4.46
N GLY A 101 -1.68 -0.46 3.51
CA GLY A 101 -0.25 -0.62 3.63
C GLY A 101 0.23 -1.79 4.49
N ALA A 102 -0.63 -2.76 4.77
CA ALA A 102 -0.19 -4.02 5.37
C ALA A 102 0.72 -4.80 4.41
N ASP A 103 1.81 -5.34 4.94
CA ASP A 103 2.79 -6.14 4.22
C ASP A 103 3.48 -7.13 5.18
N ALA A 104 4.47 -7.88 4.67
CA ALA A 104 5.18 -8.89 5.45
C ALA A 104 6.03 -8.33 6.60
N PHE A 105 6.23 -7.01 6.70
CA PHE A 105 7.01 -6.38 7.76
C PHE A 105 6.16 -5.87 8.93
N ASN A 106 4.84 -5.83 8.77
CA ASN A 106 3.96 -5.24 9.78
C ASN A 106 2.71 -6.06 10.10
N ILE A 107 2.38 -7.08 9.30
CA ILE A 107 1.12 -7.83 9.45
C ILE A 107 1.02 -8.56 10.79
N ASP A 108 2.11 -9.13 11.28
CA ASP A 108 2.21 -9.80 12.58
C ASP A 108 1.91 -8.83 13.73
N ARG A 109 2.45 -7.61 13.66
CA ARG A 109 2.20 -6.57 14.65
C ARG A 109 0.77 -6.07 14.64
N ILE A 110 0.18 -5.89 13.44
CA ILE A 110 -1.23 -5.51 13.29
C ILE A 110 -2.14 -6.56 13.94
N VAL A 111 -1.94 -7.83 13.56
CA VAL A 111 -2.74 -8.94 14.08
C VAL A 111 -2.47 -9.18 15.55
N GLY A 112 -1.22 -9.03 16.00
CA GLY A 112 -0.83 -9.12 17.41
C GLY A 112 -1.53 -8.11 18.31
N CYS A 113 -1.97 -6.95 17.78
CA CYS A 113 -2.82 -6.01 18.50
C CYS A 113 -4.30 -6.42 18.56
N GLY A 114 -4.71 -7.55 17.96
CA GLY A 114 -6.09 -8.00 17.92
C GLY A 114 -6.90 -7.48 16.71
N ILE A 115 -6.23 -6.92 15.70
CA ILE A 115 -6.88 -6.42 14.48
C ILE A 115 -6.87 -7.49 13.40
N TRP A 116 -8.05 -7.95 12.99
CA TRP A 116 -8.26 -8.86 11.87
C TRP A 116 -9.72 -8.84 11.41
N PRO A 117 -10.05 -9.19 10.14
CA PRO A 117 -9.11 -9.59 9.07
C PRO A 117 -8.27 -8.44 8.54
N VAL A 118 -7.14 -8.77 7.92
CA VAL A 118 -6.26 -7.82 7.24
C VAL A 118 -6.34 -8.04 5.74
N THR A 119 -6.57 -6.96 5.00
CA THR A 119 -6.60 -6.97 3.53
C THR A 119 -5.30 -6.42 2.97
N VAL A 120 -4.71 -7.13 2.03
CA VAL A 120 -3.49 -6.71 1.31
C VAL A 120 -3.76 -6.61 -0.18
N ALA A 121 -3.17 -5.62 -0.84
CA ALA A 121 -3.27 -5.44 -2.29
C ALA A 121 -1.92 -5.05 -2.90
N THR A 122 -1.40 -3.87 -2.60
CA THR A 122 -0.20 -3.31 -3.20
C THR A 122 1.03 -4.22 -3.07
N THR A 123 1.17 -4.94 -1.96
CA THR A 123 2.29 -5.86 -1.75
C THR A 123 2.25 -7.05 -2.71
N ILE A 124 1.06 -7.53 -3.07
CA ILE A 124 0.87 -8.65 -4.00
C ILE A 124 1.15 -8.24 -5.44
N LEU A 125 0.86 -6.98 -5.79
CA LEU A 125 1.07 -6.45 -7.14
C LEU A 125 2.55 -6.17 -7.48
N LYS A 126 3.45 -6.28 -6.49
CA LYS A 126 4.89 -6.10 -6.69
C LYS A 126 5.55 -7.44 -7.06
N PRO A 127 6.74 -7.41 -7.70
CA PRO A 127 7.53 -8.62 -7.96
C PRO A 127 7.70 -9.46 -6.69
N GLY A 128 7.44 -10.77 -6.79
CA GLY A 128 7.45 -11.70 -5.65
C GLY A 128 6.22 -11.61 -4.73
N GLY A 129 5.15 -10.92 -5.15
CA GLY A 129 3.99 -10.66 -4.32
C GLY A 129 3.28 -11.90 -3.80
N TYR A 130 3.13 -12.95 -4.59
CA TYR A 130 2.53 -14.22 -4.16
C TYR A 130 3.40 -14.96 -3.14
N GLN A 131 4.73 -14.89 -3.26
CA GLN A 131 5.63 -15.43 -2.22
C GLN A 131 5.51 -14.64 -0.92
N ARG A 132 5.31 -13.32 -0.98
CA ARG A 132 5.05 -12.50 0.20
C ARG A 132 3.72 -12.82 0.85
N LEU A 133 2.70 -13.16 0.06
CA LEU A 133 1.42 -13.62 0.60
C LEU A 133 1.61 -14.91 1.41
N GLN A 134 2.39 -15.86 0.88
CA GLN A 134 2.72 -17.09 1.61
C GLN A 134 3.47 -16.78 2.92
N GLN A 135 4.49 -15.92 2.87
CA GLN A 135 5.24 -15.51 4.08
C GLN A 135 4.33 -14.90 5.15
N MET A 136 3.38 -14.04 4.73
CA MET A 136 2.40 -13.45 5.65
C MET A 136 1.47 -14.53 6.24
N ALA A 137 1.00 -15.47 5.43
CA ALA A 137 0.16 -16.56 5.88
C ALA A 137 0.89 -17.45 6.91
N ASP A 138 2.12 -17.83 6.62
CA ASP A 138 2.96 -18.65 7.51
C ASP A 138 3.19 -17.95 8.85
N SER A 139 3.45 -16.63 8.83
CA SER A 139 3.62 -15.82 10.05
C SER A 139 2.34 -15.81 10.90
N LEU A 140 1.17 -15.64 10.28
CA LEU A 140 -0.11 -15.61 10.97
C LEU A 140 -0.52 -17.00 11.50
N GLU A 141 -0.23 -18.06 10.76
CA GLU A 141 -0.46 -19.43 11.21
C GLU A 141 0.34 -19.73 12.49
N ALA A 142 1.62 -19.33 12.52
CA ALA A 142 2.47 -19.45 13.70
C ALA A 142 1.94 -18.70 14.93
N MET A 143 1.22 -17.59 14.73
CA MET A 143 0.60 -16.81 15.81
C MET A 143 -0.68 -17.43 16.38
N GLY A 144 -1.34 -18.33 15.63
CA GLY A 144 -2.58 -18.97 16.05
C GLY A 144 -3.73 -17.97 16.20
N VAL A 145 -4.05 -17.21 15.16
CA VAL A 145 -5.15 -16.23 15.16
C VAL A 145 -6.47 -16.94 15.49
N GLY A 146 -7.14 -16.49 16.52
CA GLY A 146 -8.37 -17.10 17.04
C GLY A 146 -9.55 -16.12 17.10
N GLU A 147 -10.45 -16.34 18.04
CA GLU A 147 -11.59 -15.47 18.26
C GLU A 147 -11.18 -14.05 18.66
N PHE A 148 -12.00 -13.07 18.29
CA PHE A 148 -11.79 -11.69 18.71
C PHE A 148 -11.99 -11.53 20.22
N LYS A 149 -10.95 -11.07 20.90
CA LYS A 149 -10.93 -10.84 22.36
C LYS A 149 -10.82 -9.35 22.73
N GLY A 150 -10.93 -8.48 21.74
CA GLY A 150 -10.66 -7.05 21.86
C GLY A 150 -9.32 -6.68 21.23
N ILE A 151 -9.12 -5.38 21.10
CA ILE A 151 -7.88 -4.79 20.57
C ILE A 151 -7.03 -4.32 21.76
N ASP A 152 -5.76 -4.66 21.78
CA ASP A 152 -4.78 -4.09 22.72
C ASP A 152 -4.50 -2.63 22.34
N VAL A 153 -5.19 -1.73 23.03
CA VAL A 153 -5.11 -0.27 22.79
C VAL A 153 -3.71 0.26 23.05
N ALA A 154 -2.99 -0.26 24.04
CA ALA A 154 -1.65 0.21 24.38
C ALA A 154 -0.63 -0.20 23.31
N ALA A 155 -0.65 -1.47 22.91
CA ALA A 155 0.19 -1.98 21.84
C ALA A 155 -0.10 -1.28 20.51
N LEU A 156 -1.38 -1.05 20.19
CA LEU A 156 -1.77 -0.38 18.95
C LEU A 156 -1.35 1.11 18.93
N ASN A 157 -1.44 1.82 20.05
CA ASN A 157 -0.94 3.20 20.16
C ASN A 157 0.57 3.25 19.89
N LYS A 158 1.33 2.34 20.53
CA LYS A 158 2.77 2.27 20.29
C LYS A 158 3.07 1.95 18.84
N LEU A 159 2.34 1.03 18.22
CA LEU A 159 2.51 0.68 16.80
C LEU A 159 2.24 1.88 15.88
N ALA A 160 1.23 2.69 16.20
CA ALA A 160 0.93 3.91 15.46
C ALA A 160 2.01 5.00 15.60
N GLU A 161 2.60 5.15 16.79
CA GLU A 161 3.73 6.06 17.04
C GLU A 161 4.98 5.60 16.28
N ASP A 162 5.33 4.32 16.37
CA ASP A 162 6.48 3.74 15.69
C ASP A 162 6.35 3.88 14.15
N ALA A 163 5.14 3.74 13.60
CA ALA A 163 4.88 3.84 12.17
C ALA A 163 5.26 5.20 11.55
N ILE A 164 5.17 6.28 12.30
CA ILE A 164 5.49 7.64 11.82
C ILE A 164 7.00 7.83 11.63
N THR A 165 7.80 7.16 12.44
CA THR A 165 9.27 7.27 12.41
C THR A 165 9.96 6.16 11.62
N ASP A 166 9.23 5.14 11.20
CA ASP A 166 9.77 3.99 10.47
C ASP A 166 10.03 4.34 9.00
N ALA A 167 11.31 4.36 8.63
CA ALA A 167 11.76 4.62 7.26
C ALA A 167 11.19 3.66 6.21
N HIS A 168 10.71 2.45 6.62
CA HIS A 168 10.04 1.53 5.71
C HIS A 168 8.79 2.15 5.08
N HIS A 169 8.09 3.02 5.78
CA HIS A 169 6.84 3.63 5.32
C HIS A 169 7.05 4.90 4.49
N VAL A 170 8.26 5.45 4.46
CA VAL A 170 8.59 6.61 3.62
C VAL A 170 8.85 6.17 2.19
N LYS A 171 8.22 6.84 1.23
CA LYS A 171 8.52 6.68 -0.20
C LYS A 171 9.24 7.94 -0.69
N PRO A 172 10.40 7.83 -1.34
CA PRO A 172 11.02 8.99 -1.96
C PRO A 172 10.12 9.52 -3.07
N ALA A 173 10.10 10.84 -3.23
CA ALA A 173 9.42 11.47 -4.37
C ALA A 173 10.03 10.95 -5.67
N LYS A 174 9.17 10.49 -6.59
CA LYS A 174 9.61 10.10 -7.92
C LYS A 174 9.83 11.36 -8.75
N LEU A 175 10.98 11.43 -9.39
CA LEU A 175 11.21 12.44 -10.42
C LEU A 175 10.25 12.18 -11.60
N PRO A 176 9.81 13.25 -12.31
CA PRO A 176 9.06 13.08 -13.55
C PRO A 176 9.81 12.14 -14.50
N ALA A 177 9.07 11.29 -15.20
CA ALA A 177 9.66 10.38 -16.18
C ALA A 177 10.45 11.18 -17.22
N SER A 178 11.72 10.86 -17.42
CA SER A 178 12.60 11.50 -18.40
C SER A 178 13.26 10.44 -19.26
N ARG A 179 13.34 10.72 -20.55
CA ARG A 179 14.12 9.91 -21.50
C ARG A 179 15.62 10.19 -21.42
N LYS A 180 16.00 11.26 -20.73
CA LYS A 180 17.40 11.67 -20.57
C LYS A 180 17.83 11.41 -19.13
N SER A 181 18.94 10.75 -18.97
CA SER A 181 19.66 10.66 -17.70
C SER A 181 20.75 11.74 -17.68
N ASN A 182 20.84 12.47 -16.58
CA ASN A 182 21.96 13.38 -16.33
C ASN A 182 23.12 12.68 -15.61
N GLU A 183 22.95 11.39 -15.29
CA GLU A 183 23.95 10.58 -14.64
C GLU A 183 24.83 9.90 -15.69
N THR A 184 26.11 9.81 -15.42
CA THR A 184 27.02 8.99 -16.21
C THR A 184 26.72 7.53 -15.93
N VAL A 185 26.22 6.83 -16.94
CA VAL A 185 26.01 5.38 -16.84
C VAL A 185 27.38 4.71 -16.95
N PRO A 186 27.76 3.85 -15.99
CA PRO A 186 29.02 3.11 -16.08
C PRO A 186 29.02 2.21 -17.33
N LEU A 187 30.18 2.11 -17.97
CA LEU A 187 30.37 1.16 -19.05
C LEU A 187 30.25 -0.26 -18.47
N LEU A 188 29.20 -0.96 -18.87
CA LEU A 188 29.00 -2.35 -18.46
C LEU A 188 29.44 -3.24 -19.62
N ASP A 189 30.44 -4.06 -19.38
CA ASP A 189 30.82 -5.16 -20.28
C ASP A 189 29.95 -6.37 -19.90
N CYS A 190 28.83 -6.52 -20.59
CA CYS A 190 27.89 -7.62 -20.32
C CYS A 190 27.61 -8.41 -21.57
N TYR A 191 27.72 -9.72 -21.47
CA TYR A 191 27.35 -10.67 -22.53
C TYR A 191 25.84 -10.87 -22.62
N THR A 192 25.12 -10.60 -21.54
CA THR A 192 23.66 -10.63 -21.48
C THR A 192 23.15 -9.25 -21.07
N ALA A 193 22.23 -8.70 -21.85
CA ALA A 193 21.65 -7.39 -21.54
C ALA A 193 20.89 -7.45 -20.21
N PRO A 194 21.13 -6.53 -19.26
CA PRO A 194 20.44 -6.52 -17.97
C PRO A 194 18.92 -6.44 -18.10
N CYS A 195 18.41 -5.82 -19.16
CA CYS A 195 16.98 -5.75 -19.45
C CYS A 195 16.39 -7.11 -19.84
N GLN A 196 17.16 -7.99 -20.48
CA GLN A 196 16.75 -9.35 -20.80
C GLN A 196 16.84 -10.25 -19.56
N ASP A 197 17.92 -10.14 -18.81
CA ASP A 197 18.15 -10.93 -17.60
C ASP A 197 17.13 -10.60 -16.49
N GLY A 198 16.84 -9.32 -16.29
CA GLY A 198 15.83 -8.86 -15.33
C GLY A 198 14.37 -9.03 -15.79
N CYS A 199 14.13 -9.50 -17.02
CA CYS A 199 12.79 -9.70 -17.54
C CYS A 199 12.22 -11.06 -17.07
N PRO A 200 11.05 -11.12 -16.41
CA PRO A 200 10.47 -12.37 -15.91
C PRO A 200 10.22 -13.43 -17.01
N ILE A 201 10.03 -12.99 -18.25
CA ILE A 201 9.82 -13.87 -19.41
C ILE A 201 11.08 -13.98 -20.29
N HIS A 202 12.21 -13.42 -19.87
CA HIS A 202 13.46 -13.37 -20.63
C HIS A 202 13.26 -12.86 -22.06
N GLN A 203 12.50 -11.78 -22.22
CA GLN A 203 12.22 -11.15 -23.50
C GLN A 203 13.53 -10.72 -24.18
N GLU A 204 13.66 -11.02 -25.45
CA GLU A 204 14.85 -10.68 -26.26
C GLU A 204 14.85 -9.19 -26.66
N ILE A 205 14.90 -8.32 -25.64
CA ILE A 205 14.77 -6.86 -25.79
C ILE A 205 15.83 -6.28 -26.73
N PRO A 206 17.13 -6.61 -26.63
CA PRO A 206 18.12 -6.08 -27.55
C PRO A 206 17.84 -6.42 -29.02
N THR A 207 17.36 -7.64 -29.26
CA THR A 207 17.09 -8.13 -30.63
C THR A 207 15.97 -7.36 -31.30
N TYR A 208 14.81 -7.19 -30.65
CA TYR A 208 13.72 -6.44 -31.27
C TYR A 208 13.99 -4.95 -31.36
N VAL A 209 14.78 -4.39 -30.43
CA VAL A 209 15.20 -2.99 -30.51
C VAL A 209 16.14 -2.76 -31.71
N ALA A 210 17.10 -3.65 -31.95
CA ALA A 210 17.99 -3.59 -33.11
C ALA A 210 17.20 -3.69 -34.41
N LEU A 211 16.30 -4.69 -34.52
CA LEU A 211 15.43 -4.87 -35.67
C LEU A 211 14.54 -3.66 -35.97
N ALA A 212 13.98 -3.04 -34.90
CA ALA A 212 13.21 -1.82 -35.03
C ALA A 212 14.07 -0.64 -35.50
N GLY A 213 15.31 -0.55 -35.02
CA GLY A 213 16.28 0.46 -35.48
C GLY A 213 16.66 0.30 -36.96
N GLU A 214 16.62 -0.92 -37.48
CA GLU A 214 16.82 -1.26 -38.91
C GLU A 214 15.55 -1.08 -39.78
N GLY A 215 14.42 -0.72 -39.17
CA GLY A 215 13.11 -0.59 -39.83
C GLY A 215 12.40 -1.93 -40.09
N LYS A 216 12.90 -3.04 -39.54
CA LYS A 216 12.34 -4.39 -39.67
C LYS A 216 11.26 -4.65 -38.62
N TYR A 217 10.17 -3.89 -38.66
CA TYR A 217 9.14 -3.89 -37.61
C TYR A 217 8.38 -5.23 -37.48
N GLU A 218 8.15 -5.93 -38.62
CA GLU A 218 7.47 -7.23 -38.57
C GLU A 218 8.33 -8.32 -37.90
N GLU A 219 9.65 -8.29 -38.16
CA GLU A 219 10.58 -9.20 -37.53
C GLU A 219 10.72 -8.87 -36.01
N ALA A 220 10.79 -7.60 -35.65
CA ALA A 220 10.79 -7.16 -34.28
C ALA A 220 9.53 -7.62 -33.52
N LEU A 221 8.35 -7.50 -34.15
CA LEU A 221 7.09 -7.98 -33.57
C LEU A 221 7.10 -9.51 -33.35
N LYS A 222 7.62 -10.30 -34.30
CA LYS A 222 7.75 -11.75 -34.15
C LYS A 222 8.63 -12.14 -32.96
N VAL A 223 9.73 -11.40 -32.74
CA VAL A 223 10.60 -11.60 -31.56
C VAL A 223 9.83 -11.34 -30.26
N ILE A 224 9.02 -10.28 -30.23
CA ILE A 224 8.19 -9.96 -29.06
C ILE A 224 7.19 -11.10 -28.81
N LEU A 225 6.44 -11.52 -29.81
CA LEU A 225 5.38 -12.53 -29.72
C LEU A 225 5.91 -13.93 -29.33
N ASN A 226 7.20 -14.23 -29.51
CA ASN A 226 7.77 -15.48 -29.05
C ASN A 226 7.74 -15.69 -27.53
N ARG A 227 7.68 -14.62 -26.77
CA ARG A 227 7.75 -14.65 -25.30
C ARG A 227 6.59 -13.93 -24.61
N ASN A 228 5.88 -13.10 -25.35
CA ASN A 228 4.83 -12.24 -24.82
C ASN A 228 3.60 -12.39 -25.73
N ALA A 229 2.71 -13.29 -25.36
CA ALA A 229 1.46 -13.59 -26.09
C ALA A 229 0.33 -12.64 -25.65
#